data_a01b9a5b7b6420dd00bb769edabbf3b8
#
_entry.id   a01b9a5b7b6420dd00bb769edabbf3b8
#
_cell.length_a   1.000
_cell.length_b   1.000
_cell.length_c   1.000
_cell.angle_alpha   90.00
_cell.angle_beta   90.00
_cell.angle_gamma   90.00
#
_symmetry.space_group_name_H-M   'P 1'
#
loop_
_entity.id
_entity.type
_entity.pdbx_description
1 polymer ?
#
loop_
_entity_poly.entity_id
_entity_poly.type
_entity_poly.pdbx_seq_one_letter_code
_entity_poly.pdbx_strand_id
1 'polypeptide(L)'
;MNLIVAADKKWGIGKDGGLLADLPTDMKYFREHTQNKAVVMGRKTLESLPGKKGLPHRVNYVLTTNPDFSAERCIAVHSEDELWDAISRYEPDDVFLIGGASLYNWFYSMCDRLYVTKIDADLCADTFIENFDEDPDFEIVSESEPVTENGITYRFVVYEKKV
;
A
#
# COMPACT_ATOMS: atom_id res chain seq x y z
N MET A 1 0.56 -12.26 0.43
CA MET A 1 0.35 -10.83 0.08
C MET A 1 1.19 -9.97 0.99
N ASN A 2 1.82 -8.98 0.43
CA ASN A 2 2.56 -7.97 1.17
C ASN A 2 1.79 -6.65 1.11
N LEU A 3 2.19 -5.71 1.96
CA LEU A 3 1.61 -4.37 2.00
C LEU A 3 2.73 -3.36 1.75
N ILE A 4 2.45 -2.29 1.01
CA ILE A 4 3.38 -1.20 0.80
C ILE A 4 2.69 0.14 1.01
N VAL A 5 3.29 1.02 1.84
CA VAL A 5 2.68 2.29 2.23
C VAL A 5 3.74 3.27 2.71
N ALA A 6 3.45 4.56 2.55
CA ALA A 6 4.21 5.63 3.21
C ALA A 6 3.34 6.23 4.32
N ALA A 7 3.88 6.35 5.52
CA ALA A 7 3.17 6.87 6.69
C ALA A 7 4.01 7.89 7.43
N ASP A 8 3.35 8.94 7.94
CA ASP A 8 4.02 9.94 8.76
C ASP A 8 4.19 9.49 10.22
N LYS A 9 4.74 10.37 11.07
CA LYS A 9 4.99 10.07 12.49
C LYS A 9 3.76 9.58 13.25
N LYS A 10 2.58 9.97 12.83
CA LYS A 10 1.31 9.62 13.46
C LYS A 10 0.57 8.51 12.72
N TRP A 11 1.25 7.81 11.81
CA TRP A 11 0.67 6.78 10.95
C TRP A 11 -0.41 7.33 10.01
N GLY A 12 -0.28 8.60 9.65
CA GLY A 12 -1.07 9.22 8.62
C GLY A 12 -0.58 8.83 7.24
N ILE A 13 -1.49 8.60 6.31
CA ILE A 13 -1.16 8.13 4.96
C ILE A 13 -1.74 8.99 3.85
N GLY A 14 -2.63 9.91 4.16
CA GLY A 14 -3.26 10.74 3.16
C GLY A 14 -3.82 12.02 3.71
N LYS A 15 -4.05 12.96 2.79
CA LYS A 15 -4.67 14.25 3.09
C LYS A 15 -5.42 14.72 1.86
N ASP A 16 -6.67 15.17 2.06
CA ASP A 16 -7.53 15.68 0.99
C ASP A 16 -7.64 14.72 -0.21
N GLY A 17 -7.65 13.41 0.07
CA GLY A 17 -7.77 12.37 -0.95
C GLY A 17 -6.51 12.10 -1.75
N GLY A 18 -5.36 12.66 -1.36
CA GLY A 18 -4.10 12.50 -2.07
C GLY A 18 -2.94 12.08 -1.19
N LEU A 19 -1.75 12.10 -1.77
CA LEU A 19 -0.50 11.78 -1.08
C LEU A 19 -0.13 12.88 -0.09
N LEU A 20 0.59 12.51 0.98
CA LEU A 20 1.06 13.45 1.99
C LEU A 20 2.21 14.32 1.47
N ALA A 21 3.05 13.78 0.61
CA ALA A 21 4.24 14.45 0.13
C ALA A 21 4.68 13.88 -1.22
N ASP A 22 5.41 14.70 -1.98
CA ASP A 22 6.04 14.28 -3.21
C ASP A 22 7.48 13.84 -2.89
N LEU A 23 7.71 12.53 -2.92
CA LEU A 23 8.98 11.90 -2.58
C LEU A 23 9.44 11.02 -3.75
N PRO A 24 10.23 11.59 -4.70
CA PRO A 24 10.63 10.85 -5.91
C PRO A 24 11.32 9.51 -5.65
N THR A 25 12.21 9.44 -4.66
CA THR A 25 12.90 8.19 -4.33
C THR A 25 11.94 7.16 -3.74
N ASP A 26 10.93 7.59 -2.98
CA ASP A 26 9.89 6.71 -2.48
C ASP A 26 9.00 6.19 -3.62
N MET A 27 8.66 7.04 -4.58
CA MET A 27 7.90 6.63 -5.76
C MET A 27 8.66 5.60 -6.59
N LYS A 28 9.98 5.74 -6.70
CA LYS A 28 10.84 4.76 -7.35
C LYS A 28 10.86 3.43 -6.60
N TYR A 29 10.97 3.49 -5.27
CA TYR A 29 10.92 2.33 -4.38
C TYR A 29 9.61 1.56 -4.56
N PHE A 30 8.49 2.27 -4.56
CA PHE A 30 7.17 1.67 -4.81
C PHE A 30 7.13 0.97 -6.17
N ARG A 31 7.57 1.65 -7.21
CA ARG A 31 7.57 1.09 -8.57
C ARG A 31 8.45 -0.15 -8.67
N GLU A 32 9.65 -0.13 -8.10
CA GLU A 32 10.57 -1.26 -8.13
C GLU A 32 9.99 -2.49 -7.43
N HIS A 33 9.25 -2.30 -6.34
CA HIS A 33 8.64 -3.42 -5.59
C HIS A 33 7.41 -3.99 -6.28
N THR A 34 6.64 -3.15 -6.96
CA THR A 34 5.37 -3.58 -7.55
C THR A 34 5.45 -3.91 -9.03
N GLN A 35 6.53 -3.54 -9.72
CA GLN A 35 6.69 -3.77 -11.15
C GLN A 35 6.57 -5.26 -11.50
N ASN A 36 5.74 -5.58 -12.51
CA ASN A 36 5.46 -6.93 -12.97
C ASN A 36 4.80 -7.83 -11.92
N LYS A 37 4.16 -7.24 -10.93
CA LYS A 37 3.46 -7.94 -9.86
C LYS A 37 1.97 -7.67 -9.91
N ALA A 38 1.21 -8.30 -9.04
CA ALA A 38 -0.19 -7.98 -8.84
C ALA A 38 -0.32 -6.94 -7.73
N VAL A 39 -1.21 -5.98 -7.90
CA VAL A 39 -1.53 -4.99 -6.86
C VAL A 39 -3.02 -5.06 -6.54
N VAL A 40 -3.34 -4.85 -5.27
CA VAL A 40 -4.70 -4.87 -4.75
C VAL A 40 -5.01 -3.50 -4.18
N MET A 41 -6.15 -2.93 -4.54
CA MET A 41 -6.55 -1.61 -4.09
C MET A 41 -8.06 -1.49 -3.98
N GLY A 42 -8.52 -0.48 -3.25
CA GLY A 42 -9.91 -0.08 -3.25
C GLY A 42 -10.22 0.87 -4.40
N ARG A 43 -11.51 1.08 -4.66
CA ARG A 43 -11.98 1.94 -5.74
C ARG A 43 -11.46 3.37 -5.63
N LYS A 44 -11.46 3.95 -4.43
CA LYS A 44 -11.00 5.33 -4.23
C LYS A 44 -9.52 5.49 -4.54
N THR A 45 -8.71 4.48 -4.23
CA THR A 45 -7.29 4.49 -4.57
C THR A 45 -7.11 4.48 -6.08
N LEU A 46 -7.86 3.64 -6.81
CA LEU A 46 -7.81 3.64 -8.26
C LEU A 46 -8.17 5.01 -8.82
N GLU A 47 -9.23 5.62 -8.30
CA GLU A 47 -9.70 6.93 -8.78
C GLU A 47 -8.69 8.05 -8.51
N SER A 48 -7.75 7.85 -7.57
CA SER A 48 -6.67 8.78 -7.29
C SER A 48 -5.47 8.62 -8.24
N LEU A 49 -5.39 7.52 -8.97
CA LEU A 49 -4.30 7.27 -9.89
C LEU A 49 -4.43 8.11 -11.17
N PRO A 50 -3.33 8.42 -11.86
CA PRO A 50 -3.38 9.18 -13.11
C PRO A 50 -4.32 8.55 -14.13
N GLY A 51 -5.25 9.34 -14.65
CA GLY A 51 -6.23 8.90 -15.63
C GLY A 51 -7.29 7.94 -15.10
N LYS A 52 -7.34 7.70 -13.79
CA LYS A 52 -8.26 6.75 -13.14
C LYS A 52 -8.21 5.37 -13.77
N LYS A 53 -7.01 4.89 -14.04
CA LYS A 53 -6.75 3.57 -14.63
C LYS A 53 -5.64 2.86 -13.88
N GLY A 54 -5.60 1.52 -14.02
CA GLY A 54 -4.62 0.69 -13.36
C GLY A 54 -3.19 1.04 -13.69
N LEU A 55 -2.27 0.73 -12.80
CA LEU A 55 -0.86 1.00 -12.99
C LEU A 55 -0.33 0.15 -14.16
N PRO A 56 0.51 0.74 -15.04
CA PRO A 56 1.09 -0.01 -16.15
C PRO A 56 2.05 -1.08 -15.65
N HIS A 57 2.13 -2.19 -16.39
CA HIS A 57 3.02 -3.33 -16.10
C HIS A 57 2.73 -4.01 -14.75
N ARG A 58 1.50 -3.93 -14.26
CA ARG A 58 0.99 -4.66 -13.09
C ARG A 58 -0.36 -5.25 -13.44
N VAL A 59 -0.74 -6.29 -12.71
CA VAL A 59 -2.11 -6.78 -12.72
C VAL A 59 -2.83 -6.06 -11.58
N ASN A 60 -3.87 -5.30 -11.90
CA ASN A 60 -4.56 -4.44 -10.95
C ASN A 60 -5.89 -5.03 -10.54
N TYR A 61 -6.00 -5.44 -9.27
CA TYR A 61 -7.25 -5.92 -8.69
C TYR A 61 -7.87 -4.79 -7.86
N VAL A 62 -9.13 -4.48 -8.15
CA VAL A 62 -9.88 -3.45 -7.43
C VAL A 62 -11.01 -4.11 -6.65
N LEU A 63 -10.95 -4.02 -5.33
CA LEU A 63 -11.99 -4.53 -4.45
C LEU A 63 -13.09 -3.47 -4.31
N THR A 64 -14.28 -3.80 -4.77
CA THR A 64 -15.43 -2.90 -4.74
C THR A 64 -16.72 -3.70 -4.69
N THR A 65 -17.71 -3.19 -3.95
CA THR A 65 -19.04 -3.79 -3.89
C THR A 65 -19.90 -3.41 -5.10
N ASN A 66 -19.48 -2.43 -5.90
CA ASN A 66 -20.22 -2.00 -7.08
C ASN A 66 -20.08 -3.03 -8.20
N PRO A 67 -21.15 -3.77 -8.56
CA PRO A 67 -21.07 -4.82 -9.58
C PRO A 67 -20.84 -4.28 -10.99
N ASP A 68 -21.09 -2.98 -11.21
CA ASP A 68 -20.95 -2.33 -12.51
C ASP A 68 -19.61 -1.62 -12.67
N PHE A 69 -18.72 -1.73 -11.66
CA PHE A 69 -17.43 -1.08 -11.73
C PHE A 69 -16.56 -1.68 -12.85
N SER A 70 -15.99 -0.78 -13.64
CA SER A 70 -15.00 -1.16 -14.65
C SER A 70 -14.02 0.00 -14.85
N ALA A 71 -12.75 -0.32 -15.07
CA ALA A 71 -11.73 0.67 -15.36
C ALA A 71 -10.61 0.04 -16.18
N GLU A 72 -9.91 0.87 -16.95
CA GLU A 72 -8.82 0.40 -17.80
C GLU A 72 -7.71 -0.24 -16.97
N ARG A 73 -7.21 -1.39 -17.42
CA ARG A 73 -6.18 -2.22 -16.77
C ARG A 73 -6.59 -2.76 -15.40
N CYS A 74 -7.89 -2.82 -15.12
CA CYS A 74 -8.37 -3.26 -13.81
C CYS A 74 -9.23 -4.51 -13.91
N ILE A 75 -9.10 -5.36 -12.91
CA ILE A 75 -9.96 -6.53 -12.70
C ILE A 75 -10.72 -6.26 -11.40
N ALA A 76 -12.05 -6.17 -11.48
CA ALA A 76 -12.86 -5.97 -10.29
C ALA A 76 -13.05 -7.27 -9.53
N VAL A 77 -12.95 -7.20 -8.21
CA VAL A 77 -13.33 -8.27 -7.29
C VAL A 77 -14.33 -7.69 -6.31
N HIS A 78 -15.40 -8.42 -6.01
CA HIS A 78 -16.56 -7.87 -5.33
C HIS A 78 -16.73 -8.37 -3.90
N SER A 79 -15.86 -9.25 -3.44
CA SER A 79 -15.87 -9.78 -2.09
C SER A 79 -14.46 -10.21 -1.67
N GLU A 80 -14.29 -10.41 -0.37
CA GLU A 80 -13.03 -10.92 0.18
C GLU A 80 -12.74 -12.31 -0.42
N ASP A 81 -13.74 -13.19 -0.51
CA ASP A 81 -13.55 -14.52 -1.08
C ASP A 81 -13.11 -14.47 -2.53
N GLU A 82 -13.69 -13.58 -3.33
CA GLU A 82 -13.25 -13.37 -4.71
C GLU A 82 -11.81 -12.88 -4.77
N LEU A 83 -11.42 -12.00 -3.86
CA LEU A 83 -10.06 -11.50 -3.79
C LEU A 83 -9.07 -12.62 -3.51
N TRP A 84 -9.31 -13.42 -2.47
CA TRP A 84 -8.42 -14.51 -2.12
C TRP A 84 -8.31 -15.54 -3.23
N ASP A 85 -9.42 -15.86 -3.89
CA ASP A 85 -9.43 -16.76 -5.03
C ASP A 85 -8.59 -16.20 -6.19
N ALA A 86 -8.76 -14.91 -6.49
CA ALA A 86 -8.04 -14.26 -7.59
C ALA A 86 -6.52 -14.23 -7.37
N ILE A 87 -6.07 -13.98 -6.14
CA ILE A 87 -4.64 -13.86 -5.86
C ILE A 87 -3.98 -15.18 -5.46
N SER A 88 -4.73 -16.24 -5.30
CA SER A 88 -4.19 -17.56 -4.92
C SER A 88 -3.19 -18.14 -5.91
N ARG A 89 -3.24 -17.70 -7.17
CA ARG A 89 -2.31 -18.15 -8.22
C ARG A 89 -0.92 -17.53 -8.12
N TYR A 90 -0.76 -16.49 -7.31
CA TYR A 90 0.51 -15.77 -7.15
C TYR A 90 1.26 -16.24 -5.92
N GLU A 91 2.59 -16.18 -5.97
CA GLU A 91 3.39 -16.30 -4.76
C GLU A 91 3.12 -15.12 -3.84
N PRO A 92 3.21 -15.29 -2.51
CA PRO A 92 2.92 -14.20 -1.57
C PRO A 92 3.70 -12.91 -1.83
N ASP A 93 4.96 -13.01 -2.25
CA ASP A 93 5.80 -11.85 -2.53
C ASP A 93 5.48 -11.17 -3.87
N ASP A 94 4.57 -11.73 -4.65
CA ASP A 94 4.18 -11.18 -5.94
C ASP A 94 2.85 -10.42 -5.91
N VAL A 95 2.29 -10.20 -4.71
CA VAL A 95 1.05 -9.46 -4.52
C VAL A 95 1.24 -8.38 -3.48
N PHE A 96 0.90 -7.14 -3.82
CA PHE A 96 1.03 -5.96 -2.94
C PHE A 96 -0.30 -5.26 -2.74
N LEU A 97 -0.68 -5.07 -1.48
CA LEU A 97 -1.80 -4.22 -1.09
C LEU A 97 -1.31 -2.77 -1.10
N ILE A 98 -1.94 -1.92 -1.91
CA ILE A 98 -1.47 -0.55 -2.13
C ILE A 98 -2.44 0.55 -1.65
N GLY A 99 -3.53 0.19 -1.00
CA GLY A 99 -4.42 1.15 -0.35
C GLY A 99 -5.91 0.94 -0.65
N GLY A 100 -6.77 1.70 -0.07
CA GLY A 100 -6.47 2.77 0.90
C GLY A 100 -6.54 2.34 2.36
N ALA A 101 -6.77 3.31 3.23
CA ALA A 101 -6.72 3.09 4.66
C ALA A 101 -7.63 1.97 5.14
N SER A 102 -8.85 1.88 4.67
CA SER A 102 -9.78 0.83 5.07
C SER A 102 -9.27 -0.56 4.71
N LEU A 103 -8.67 -0.72 3.53
CA LEU A 103 -8.10 -2.00 3.12
C LEU A 103 -6.81 -2.31 3.88
N TYR A 104 -5.96 -1.33 4.13
CA TYR A 104 -4.78 -1.52 4.95
C TYR A 104 -5.16 -2.02 6.34
N ASN A 105 -6.10 -1.36 6.99
CA ASN A 105 -6.53 -1.72 8.34
C ASN A 105 -7.25 -3.08 8.38
N TRP A 106 -7.94 -3.43 7.30
CA TRP A 106 -8.63 -4.72 7.20
C TRP A 106 -7.65 -5.88 7.00
N PHE A 107 -6.68 -5.70 6.09
CA PHE A 107 -5.88 -6.83 5.61
C PHE A 107 -4.44 -6.90 6.12
N TYR A 108 -3.92 -5.87 6.84
CA TYR A 108 -2.50 -5.88 7.19
C TYR A 108 -2.11 -7.12 8.03
N SER A 109 -2.98 -7.56 8.92
CA SER A 109 -2.72 -8.73 9.77
C SER A 109 -2.63 -10.04 8.98
N MET A 110 -3.11 -10.04 7.75
CA MET A 110 -3.06 -11.18 6.83
C MET A 110 -1.87 -11.09 5.87
N CYS A 111 -1.08 -10.03 5.95
CA CYS A 111 0.10 -9.85 5.11
C CYS A 111 1.33 -10.50 5.75
N ASP A 112 2.23 -11.00 4.91
CA ASP A 112 3.48 -11.61 5.35
C ASP A 112 4.54 -10.56 5.69
N ARG A 113 4.63 -9.51 4.86
CA ARG A 113 5.54 -8.38 5.05
C ARG A 113 4.84 -7.06 4.83
N LEU A 114 5.28 -6.07 5.63
CA LEU A 114 4.79 -4.71 5.54
C LEU A 114 5.96 -3.81 5.17
N TYR A 115 5.91 -3.26 3.96
CA TYR A 115 6.92 -2.32 3.47
C TYR A 115 6.44 -0.91 3.78
N VAL A 116 7.06 -0.27 4.76
CA VAL A 116 6.63 1.03 5.25
C VAL A 116 7.71 2.07 5.05
N THR A 117 7.40 3.12 4.31
CA THR A 117 8.23 4.32 4.27
C THR A 117 7.83 5.18 5.45
N LYS A 118 8.69 5.22 6.48
CA LYS A 118 8.41 5.96 7.72
C LYS A 118 8.93 7.38 7.60
N ILE A 119 8.01 8.33 7.47
CA ILE A 119 8.31 9.75 7.33
C ILE A 119 8.49 10.37 8.72
N ASP A 120 9.65 10.99 8.96
CA ASP A 120 9.98 11.62 10.23
C ASP A 120 9.44 13.05 10.30
N ALA A 121 8.13 13.18 10.20
CA ALA A 121 7.42 14.44 10.30
C ALA A 121 5.94 14.19 10.53
N ASP A 122 5.25 15.19 11.12
CA ASP A 122 3.81 15.25 11.17
C ASP A 122 3.34 16.10 9.98
N LEU A 123 2.74 15.46 8.99
CA LEU A 123 2.32 16.12 7.76
C LEU A 123 0.83 16.49 7.78
N CYS A 124 0.22 16.52 8.95
CA CYS A 124 -1.18 16.91 9.14
C CYS A 124 -2.13 16.05 8.31
N ALA A 125 -1.93 14.73 8.31
CA ALA A 125 -2.79 13.80 7.62
C ALA A 125 -4.22 13.83 8.16
N ASP A 126 -5.17 13.48 7.31
CA ASP A 126 -6.56 13.29 7.71
C ASP A 126 -7.00 11.81 7.61
N THR A 127 -6.13 10.96 7.10
CA THR A 127 -6.39 9.53 6.90
C THR A 127 -5.25 8.74 7.54
N PHE A 128 -5.58 7.74 8.36
CA PHE A 128 -4.62 7.04 9.20
C PHE A 128 -4.76 5.53 9.07
N ILE A 129 -3.65 4.82 9.35
CA ILE A 129 -3.62 3.37 9.49
C ILE A 129 -3.15 2.99 10.90
N GLU A 130 -3.27 1.69 11.22
CA GLU A 130 -2.82 1.16 12.50
C GLU A 130 -1.31 1.39 12.69
N ASN A 131 -0.91 1.53 13.95
CA ASN A 131 0.51 1.64 14.31
C ASN A 131 1.12 0.23 14.35
N PHE A 132 1.87 -0.13 13.32
CA PHE A 132 2.48 -1.45 13.22
C PHE A 132 3.55 -1.70 14.29
N ASP A 133 4.15 -0.65 14.85
CA ASP A 133 5.13 -0.77 15.92
C ASP A 133 4.50 -1.31 17.22
N GLU A 134 3.19 -1.14 17.38
CA GLU A 134 2.45 -1.63 18.55
C GLU A 134 1.86 -3.01 18.35
N ASP A 135 1.96 -3.59 17.15
CA ASP A 135 1.42 -4.91 16.88
C ASP A 135 2.45 -5.99 17.23
N PRO A 136 2.16 -6.83 18.26
CA PRO A 136 3.12 -7.85 18.70
C PRO A 136 3.32 -8.99 17.70
N ASP A 137 2.48 -9.09 16.68
CA ASP A 137 2.59 -10.15 15.67
C ASP A 137 3.59 -9.82 14.56
N PHE A 138 4.13 -8.60 14.55
CA PHE A 138 5.10 -8.15 13.56
C PHE A 138 6.39 -7.68 14.22
N GLU A 139 7.51 -7.84 13.49
CA GLU A 139 8.81 -7.34 13.92
C GLU A 139 9.52 -6.67 12.76
N ILE A 140 10.35 -5.68 13.05
CA ILE A 140 11.17 -5.01 12.05
C ILE A 140 12.34 -5.93 11.70
N VAL A 141 12.47 -6.25 10.41
CA VAL A 141 13.56 -7.08 9.90
C VAL A 141 14.56 -6.30 9.04
N SER A 142 14.21 -5.08 8.62
CA SER A 142 15.08 -4.23 7.82
C SER A 142 14.73 -2.77 8.04
N GLU A 143 15.75 -1.92 8.13
CA GLU A 143 15.61 -0.49 8.24
C GLU A 143 16.74 0.18 7.46
N SER A 144 16.40 1.04 6.51
CA SER A 144 17.39 1.73 5.68
C SER A 144 18.01 2.92 6.39
N GLU A 145 19.11 3.45 5.82
CA GLU A 145 19.61 4.77 6.17
C GLU A 145 18.57 5.83 5.81
N PRO A 146 18.56 6.98 6.52
CA PRO A 146 17.61 8.04 6.22
C PRO A 146 17.87 8.67 4.84
N VAL A 147 16.77 9.03 4.17
CA VAL A 147 16.77 9.76 2.91
C VAL A 147 16.08 11.09 3.15
N THR A 148 16.63 12.17 2.62
CA THR A 148 16.00 13.49 2.71
C THR A 148 15.73 14.03 1.31
N GLU A 149 14.46 14.34 1.05
CA GLU A 149 14.00 14.93 -0.21
C GLU A 149 12.96 16.00 0.08
N ASN A 150 13.03 17.13 -0.62
CA ASN A 150 12.06 18.22 -0.45
C ASN A 150 11.89 18.66 1.02
N GLY A 151 12.99 18.61 1.81
CA GLY A 151 12.96 18.96 3.22
C GLY A 151 12.35 17.92 4.13
N ILE A 152 12.03 16.75 3.63
CA ILE A 152 11.40 15.65 4.37
C ILE A 152 12.37 14.49 4.49
N THR A 153 12.56 13.99 5.71
CA THR A 153 13.43 12.85 6.02
C THR A 153 12.57 11.61 6.26
N TYR A 154 12.96 10.50 5.67
CA TYR A 154 12.24 9.24 5.81
C TYR A 154 13.18 8.05 5.70
N ARG A 155 12.69 6.87 6.11
CA ARG A 155 13.41 5.59 6.02
C ARG A 155 12.52 4.54 5.44
N PHE A 156 13.11 3.57 4.77
CA PHE A 156 12.41 2.37 4.30
C PHE A 156 12.52 1.29 5.37
N VAL A 157 11.40 0.85 5.89
CA VAL A 157 11.33 -0.15 6.96
C VAL A 157 10.53 -1.35 6.47
N VAL A 158 10.99 -2.54 6.79
CA VAL A 158 10.26 -3.77 6.46
C VAL A 158 9.91 -4.48 7.77
N TYR A 159 8.61 -4.73 7.95
CA TYR A 159 8.10 -5.58 9.03
C TYR A 159 7.81 -6.95 8.48
N GLU A 160 8.02 -7.97 9.28
CA GLU A 160 7.69 -9.33 8.92
C GLU A 160 6.83 -9.94 10.01
N LYS A 161 5.85 -10.75 9.61
CA LYS A 161 4.98 -11.42 10.55
C LYS A 161 5.76 -12.51 11.28
N LYS A 162 5.64 -12.52 12.61
CA LYS A 162 6.27 -13.55 13.43
C LYS A 162 5.63 -14.90 13.19
N VAL A 163 6.45 -15.92 13.24
CA VAL A 163 6.01 -17.31 13.06
C VAL A 163 5.50 -17.88 14.38
#